data_beb93c25f844b8360eb0f76b955e14bf
#
_entry.id   beb93c25f844b8360eb0f76b955e14bf
#
_cell.length_a   1.000
_cell.length_b   1.000
_cell.length_c   1.000
_cell.angle_alpha   90.00
_cell.angle_beta   90.00
_cell.angle_gamma   90.00
#
_symmetry.space_group_name_H-M   'P 1'
#
loop_
_entity.id
_entity.type
_entity.pdbx_description
1 polymer ?
#
loop_
_entity_poly.entity_id
_entity_poly.type
_entity_poly.pdbx_seq_one_letter_code
_entity_poly.pdbx_strand_id
1 'polypeptide(L)'
;MNQPIAEISKETFWALIAQAKEHPSGPGEWLMERLMDLGPEQARRFDDFAHAYSSLADQYGLWTAASVMERVGCTDDGFMDFRTWLVAQGKEVYMAALKDPDSLVDAPDYQDQRFDCLPHMGERAYEELTGRSTYEDFDPAQYRALKEELKKDIVYGEGIGYPYTWSETAAYLPKLCAKYMEANDLARLIGQRNDTWNVTSPEIQAARATAQKSKKVKKERGDVR
;
A
#
# COMPACT_ATOMS: atom_id res chain seq x y z
N MET A 1 -19.27 10.88 -24.03
CA MET A 1 -20.44 11.10 -23.15
C MET A 1 -20.41 9.99 -22.13
N ASN A 2 -20.00 10.31 -20.88
CA ASN A 2 -20.00 9.33 -19.79
C ASN A 2 -21.46 9.04 -19.41
N GLN A 3 -21.86 7.77 -19.39
CA GLN A 3 -23.14 7.36 -18.80
C GLN A 3 -23.17 7.77 -17.32
N PRO A 4 -24.32 8.21 -16.81
CA PRO A 4 -24.45 8.52 -15.39
C PRO A 4 -24.13 7.26 -14.57
N ILE A 5 -23.18 7.37 -13.64
CA ILE A 5 -22.86 6.31 -12.69
C ILE A 5 -24.02 6.27 -11.68
N ALA A 6 -24.79 5.19 -11.71
CA ALA A 6 -25.92 5.01 -10.80
C ALA A 6 -25.45 4.37 -9.47
N GLU A 7 -24.44 3.53 -9.51
CA GLU A 7 -23.90 2.81 -8.35
C GLU A 7 -22.43 2.50 -8.58
N ILE A 8 -21.60 2.58 -7.53
CA ILE A 8 -20.19 2.18 -7.60
C ILE A 8 -20.11 0.66 -7.51
N SER A 9 -19.77 0.06 -8.67
CA SER A 9 -19.35 -1.33 -8.81
C SER A 9 -17.81 -1.42 -8.79
N LYS A 10 -17.28 -2.64 -8.79
CA LYS A 10 -15.82 -2.86 -8.92
C LYS A 10 -15.26 -2.28 -10.23
N GLU A 11 -16.00 -2.36 -11.32
CA GLU A 11 -15.61 -1.78 -12.61
C GLU A 11 -15.60 -0.25 -12.53
N THR A 12 -16.64 0.33 -11.95
CA THR A 12 -16.75 1.78 -11.75
C THR A 12 -15.67 2.32 -10.83
N PHE A 13 -15.34 1.61 -9.74
CA PHE A 13 -14.26 1.98 -8.84
C PHE A 13 -12.94 2.13 -9.60
N TRP A 14 -12.53 1.12 -10.36
CA TRP A 14 -11.30 1.17 -11.14
C TRP A 14 -11.34 2.19 -12.27
N ALA A 15 -12.51 2.39 -12.89
CA ALA A 15 -12.68 3.41 -13.90
C ALA A 15 -12.52 4.83 -13.33
N LEU A 16 -13.01 5.09 -12.12
CA LEU A 16 -12.84 6.37 -11.44
C LEU A 16 -11.36 6.64 -11.10
N ILE A 17 -10.64 5.63 -10.58
CA ILE A 17 -9.18 5.74 -10.36
C ILE A 17 -8.45 6.06 -11.68
N ALA A 18 -8.76 5.34 -12.76
CA ALA A 18 -8.13 5.57 -14.06
C ALA A 18 -8.42 6.98 -14.61
N GLN A 19 -9.68 7.43 -14.55
CA GLN A 19 -10.07 8.77 -15.01
C GLN A 19 -9.41 9.87 -14.18
N ALA A 20 -9.34 9.72 -12.86
CA ALA A 20 -8.67 10.69 -12.00
C ALA A 20 -7.19 10.90 -12.40
N LYS A 21 -6.51 9.83 -12.79
CA LYS A 21 -5.10 9.89 -13.24
C LYS A 21 -4.91 10.66 -14.55
N GLU A 22 -5.97 10.89 -15.32
CA GLU A 22 -5.96 11.74 -16.53
C GLU A 22 -6.01 13.24 -16.18
N HIS A 23 -6.21 13.59 -14.90
CA HIS A 23 -6.23 14.95 -14.39
C HIS A 23 -4.92 15.32 -13.64
N PRO A 24 -3.83 15.63 -14.34
CA PRO A 24 -2.50 15.73 -13.74
C PRO A 24 -2.33 16.91 -12.76
N SER A 25 -3.22 17.88 -12.82
CA SER A 25 -3.18 19.09 -11.98
C SER A 25 -4.21 19.10 -10.84
N GLY A 26 -4.74 17.95 -10.47
CA GLY A 26 -5.70 17.84 -9.37
C GLY A 26 -6.50 16.53 -9.42
N PRO A 27 -5.80 15.37 -9.46
CA PRO A 27 -6.47 14.08 -9.57
C PRO A 27 -7.37 13.78 -8.36
N GLY A 28 -6.94 14.19 -7.16
CA GLY A 28 -7.71 14.02 -5.93
C GLY A 28 -8.93 14.93 -5.90
N GLU A 29 -8.77 16.21 -6.22
CA GLU A 29 -9.87 17.17 -6.28
C GLU A 29 -10.93 16.75 -7.30
N TRP A 30 -10.50 16.34 -8.49
CA TRP A 30 -11.42 15.85 -9.52
C TRP A 30 -12.23 14.64 -9.02
N LEU A 31 -11.56 13.67 -8.39
CA LEU A 31 -12.23 12.47 -7.90
C LEU A 31 -13.18 12.80 -6.73
N MET A 32 -12.75 13.68 -5.83
CA MET A 32 -13.57 14.12 -4.71
C MET A 32 -14.85 14.81 -5.19
N GLU A 33 -14.76 15.79 -6.10
CA GLU A 33 -15.91 16.44 -6.70
C GLU A 33 -16.86 15.43 -7.35
N ARG A 34 -16.29 14.47 -8.08
CA ARG A 34 -17.07 13.42 -8.75
C ARG A 34 -17.81 12.52 -7.76
N LEU A 35 -17.18 12.17 -6.63
CA LEU A 35 -17.82 11.38 -5.58
C LEU A 35 -18.88 12.18 -4.82
N MET A 36 -18.66 13.47 -4.59
CA MET A 36 -19.66 14.37 -4.01
C MET A 36 -20.90 14.48 -4.91
N ASP A 37 -20.74 14.58 -6.22
CA ASP A 37 -21.87 14.59 -7.17
C ASP A 37 -22.69 13.28 -7.14
N LEU A 38 -22.05 12.15 -6.83
CA LEU A 38 -22.70 10.85 -6.70
C LEU A 38 -23.42 10.67 -5.35
N GLY A 39 -23.12 11.52 -4.37
CA GLY A 39 -23.71 11.52 -3.06
C GLY A 39 -23.03 10.62 -2.04
N PRO A 40 -23.41 10.76 -0.76
CA PRO A 40 -22.68 10.19 0.37
C PRO A 40 -22.65 8.65 0.37
N GLU A 41 -23.71 8.00 -0.06
CA GLU A 41 -23.74 6.54 -0.12
C GLU A 41 -22.70 5.99 -1.11
N GLN A 42 -22.54 6.65 -2.27
CA GLN A 42 -21.57 6.24 -3.27
C GLN A 42 -20.14 6.60 -2.87
N ALA A 43 -19.95 7.73 -2.18
CA ALA A 43 -18.66 8.10 -1.61
C ALA A 43 -18.20 7.06 -0.57
N ARG A 44 -19.07 6.65 0.34
CA ARG A 44 -18.80 5.58 1.30
C ARG A 44 -18.52 4.25 0.60
N ARG A 45 -19.28 3.92 -0.42
CA ARG A 45 -19.08 2.68 -1.18
C ARG A 45 -17.73 2.66 -1.90
N PHE A 46 -17.28 3.81 -2.42
CA PHE A 46 -15.93 3.94 -2.98
C PHE A 46 -14.85 3.67 -1.93
N ASP A 47 -15.02 4.21 -0.73
CA ASP A 47 -14.14 4.00 0.41
C ASP A 47 -14.09 2.52 0.81
N ASP A 48 -15.24 1.84 0.90
CA ASP A 48 -15.32 0.40 1.18
C ASP A 48 -14.52 -0.42 0.15
N PHE A 49 -14.57 -0.07 -1.15
CA PHE A 49 -13.77 -0.72 -2.20
C PHE A 49 -12.28 -0.47 -2.01
N ALA A 50 -11.88 0.77 -1.72
CA ALA A 50 -10.49 1.14 -1.51
C ALA A 50 -9.87 0.35 -0.34
N HIS A 51 -10.58 0.33 0.78
CA HIS A 51 -10.18 -0.45 1.97
C HIS A 51 -10.16 -1.95 1.71
N ALA A 52 -11.15 -2.48 0.99
CA ALA A 52 -11.21 -3.91 0.67
C ALA A 52 -10.03 -4.33 -0.22
N TYR A 53 -9.73 -3.58 -1.29
CA TYR A 53 -8.56 -3.87 -2.14
C TYR A 53 -7.25 -3.70 -1.38
N SER A 54 -7.08 -2.66 -0.56
CA SER A 54 -5.90 -2.52 0.29
C SER A 54 -5.74 -3.72 1.24
N SER A 55 -6.84 -4.19 1.84
CA SER A 55 -6.82 -5.38 2.71
C SER A 55 -6.53 -6.69 1.96
N LEU A 56 -7.00 -6.84 0.71
CA LEU A 56 -6.71 -8.03 -0.11
C LEU A 56 -5.26 -8.08 -0.60
N ALA A 57 -4.57 -6.94 -0.62
CA ALA A 57 -3.15 -6.83 -0.90
C ALA A 57 -2.24 -7.14 0.31
N ASP A 58 -2.79 -7.53 1.45
CA ASP A 58 -2.02 -7.90 2.64
C ASP A 58 -1.40 -9.30 2.47
N GLN A 59 -0.28 -9.35 1.74
CA GLN A 59 0.44 -10.55 1.34
C GLN A 59 1.93 -10.38 1.61
N TYR A 60 2.59 -11.40 2.15
CA TYR A 60 4.04 -11.35 2.40
C TYR A 60 4.87 -11.10 1.13
N GLY A 61 4.43 -11.59 -0.02
CA GLY A 61 5.09 -11.31 -1.30
C GLY A 61 5.12 -9.83 -1.64
N LEU A 62 4.00 -9.13 -1.43
CA LEU A 62 3.92 -7.68 -1.62
C LEU A 62 4.68 -6.90 -0.54
N TRP A 63 4.67 -7.37 0.70
CA TRP A 63 5.49 -6.76 1.75
C TRP A 63 6.98 -6.87 1.45
N THR A 64 7.40 -8.02 0.92
CA THR A 64 8.78 -8.21 0.46
C THR A 64 9.12 -7.26 -0.68
N ALA A 65 8.20 -7.08 -1.64
CA ALA A 65 8.38 -6.12 -2.72
C ALA A 65 8.49 -4.68 -2.21
N ALA A 66 7.61 -4.27 -1.30
CA ALA A 66 7.68 -2.96 -0.63
C ALA A 66 9.04 -2.76 0.05
N SER A 67 9.54 -3.77 0.79
CA SER A 67 10.84 -3.72 1.47
C SER A 67 12.00 -3.52 0.50
N VAL A 68 11.94 -4.12 -0.69
CA VAL A 68 12.95 -3.94 -1.75
C VAL A 68 12.85 -2.54 -2.37
N MET A 69 11.64 -2.07 -2.68
CA MET A 69 11.41 -0.77 -3.31
C MET A 69 11.79 0.39 -2.38
N GLU A 70 11.60 0.25 -1.07
CA GLU A 70 12.06 1.20 -0.05
C GLU A 70 13.55 1.12 0.26
N ARG A 71 14.26 0.10 -0.24
CA ARG A 71 15.70 -0.16 -0.05
C ARG A 71 16.15 -0.39 1.40
N VAL A 72 15.31 -0.11 2.37
CA VAL A 72 15.63 -0.15 3.80
C VAL A 72 14.73 -1.08 4.60
N GLY A 73 13.81 -1.75 3.91
CA GLY A 73 12.75 -2.55 4.51
C GLY A 73 11.52 -1.71 4.82
N CYS A 74 10.40 -2.38 4.94
CA CYS A 74 9.09 -1.80 5.09
C CYS A 74 8.50 -2.17 6.46
N THR A 75 8.09 -1.15 7.24
CA THR A 75 7.38 -1.36 8.50
C THR A 75 5.93 -1.75 8.23
N ASP A 76 5.17 -2.12 9.26
CA ASP A 76 3.73 -2.37 9.17
C ASP A 76 2.96 -1.13 8.69
N ASP A 77 3.25 0.05 9.24
CA ASP A 77 2.66 1.32 8.79
C ASP A 77 3.06 1.61 7.33
N GLY A 78 4.35 1.49 6.99
CA GLY A 78 4.83 1.68 5.61
C GLY A 78 4.19 0.69 4.63
N PHE A 79 3.89 -0.54 5.07
CA PHE A 79 3.18 -1.49 4.23
C PHE A 79 1.69 -1.14 4.07
N MET A 80 1.06 -0.51 5.05
CA MET A 80 -0.28 0.05 4.87
C MET A 80 -0.28 1.13 3.79
N ASP A 81 0.67 2.06 3.84
CA ASP A 81 0.84 3.11 2.82
C ASP A 81 1.14 2.51 1.45
N PHE A 82 2.03 1.51 1.38
CA PHE A 82 2.33 0.81 0.13
C PHE A 82 1.10 0.14 -0.50
N ARG A 83 0.25 -0.50 0.29
CA ARG A 83 -0.98 -1.11 -0.23
C ARG A 83 -1.95 -0.07 -0.76
N THR A 84 -2.04 1.09 -0.11
CA THR A 84 -2.85 2.23 -0.58
C THR A 84 -2.28 2.79 -1.89
N TRP A 85 -0.96 3.00 -1.95
CA TRP A 85 -0.27 3.37 -3.18
C TRP A 85 -0.54 2.36 -4.31
N LEU A 86 -0.50 1.06 -4.04
CA LEU A 86 -0.73 0.02 -5.02
C LEU A 86 -2.14 0.09 -5.61
N VAL A 87 -3.16 0.36 -4.80
CA VAL A 87 -4.54 0.60 -5.27
C VAL A 87 -4.57 1.83 -6.19
N ALA A 88 -3.88 2.90 -5.85
CA ALA A 88 -3.81 4.12 -6.67
C ALA A 88 -3.13 3.90 -8.02
N GLN A 89 -2.30 2.85 -8.17
CA GLN A 89 -1.71 2.52 -9.47
C GLN A 89 -2.72 2.03 -10.51
N GLY A 90 -3.90 1.58 -10.09
CA GLY A 90 -4.99 1.13 -10.95
C GLY A 90 -5.02 -0.39 -11.11
N LYS A 91 -6.12 -0.87 -11.72
CA LYS A 91 -6.48 -2.29 -11.77
C LYS A 91 -5.37 -3.18 -12.34
N GLU A 92 -4.79 -2.78 -13.45
CA GLU A 92 -3.81 -3.61 -14.17
C GLU A 92 -2.55 -3.86 -13.33
N VAL A 93 -1.98 -2.78 -12.76
CA VAL A 93 -0.80 -2.87 -11.90
C VAL A 93 -1.14 -3.66 -10.63
N TYR A 94 -2.28 -3.36 -10.00
CA TYR A 94 -2.74 -4.03 -8.79
C TYR A 94 -2.90 -5.55 -8.99
N MET A 95 -3.62 -5.98 -10.04
CA MET A 95 -3.84 -7.40 -10.31
C MET A 95 -2.56 -8.13 -10.72
N ALA A 96 -1.69 -7.46 -11.49
CA ALA A 96 -0.39 -8.02 -11.86
C ALA A 96 0.49 -8.24 -10.63
N ALA A 97 0.55 -7.29 -9.72
CA ALA A 97 1.34 -7.37 -8.50
C ALA A 97 0.87 -8.47 -7.54
N LEU A 98 -0.44 -8.70 -7.42
CA LEU A 98 -0.98 -9.82 -6.62
C LEU A 98 -0.63 -11.19 -7.22
N LYS A 99 -0.55 -11.27 -8.53
CA LYS A 99 -0.16 -12.49 -9.24
C LYS A 99 1.35 -12.72 -9.23
N ASP A 100 2.12 -11.66 -9.40
CA ASP A 100 3.59 -11.67 -9.44
C ASP A 100 4.12 -10.34 -8.88
N PRO A 101 4.52 -10.28 -7.63
CA PRO A 101 5.05 -9.05 -7.04
C PRO A 101 6.28 -8.49 -7.75
N ASP A 102 7.06 -9.32 -8.47
CA ASP A 102 8.21 -8.87 -9.25
C ASP A 102 7.80 -8.06 -10.51
N SER A 103 6.51 -8.12 -10.90
CA SER A 103 5.94 -7.26 -11.96
C SER A 103 5.95 -5.78 -11.61
N LEU A 104 6.08 -5.42 -10.34
CA LEU A 104 6.20 -4.03 -9.88
C LEU A 104 7.48 -3.34 -10.39
N VAL A 105 8.40 -4.08 -10.99
CA VAL A 105 9.56 -3.49 -11.69
C VAL A 105 9.13 -2.51 -12.79
N ASP A 106 7.98 -2.74 -13.41
CA ASP A 106 7.42 -1.92 -14.49
C ASP A 106 6.44 -0.84 -13.96
N ALA A 107 6.14 -0.86 -12.66
CA ALA A 107 5.29 0.15 -12.03
C ALA A 107 6.02 1.49 -11.90
N PRO A 108 5.28 2.62 -11.73
CA PRO A 108 5.85 3.89 -11.30
C PRO A 108 6.71 3.72 -10.05
N ASP A 109 7.66 4.62 -9.85
CA ASP A 109 8.48 4.62 -8.64
C ASP A 109 7.57 4.83 -7.41
N TYR A 110 7.77 4.06 -6.35
CA TYR A 110 7.02 4.21 -5.10
C TYR A 110 7.22 5.61 -4.48
N GLN A 111 8.33 6.28 -4.79
CA GLN A 111 8.56 7.67 -4.37
C GLN A 111 7.71 8.70 -5.15
N ASP A 112 7.06 8.28 -6.24
CA ASP A 112 6.12 9.13 -6.99
C ASP A 112 4.72 9.02 -6.38
N GLN A 113 4.42 9.91 -5.43
CA GLN A 113 3.20 9.93 -4.64
C GLN A 113 2.04 10.72 -5.27
N ARG A 114 2.11 11.04 -6.56
CA ARG A 114 1.12 11.91 -7.22
C ARG A 114 -0.33 11.44 -7.10
N PHE A 115 -0.55 10.15 -6.95
CA PHE A 115 -1.88 9.54 -6.92
C PHE A 115 -2.25 8.89 -5.59
N ASP A 116 -1.40 8.96 -4.57
CA ASP A 116 -1.58 8.28 -3.28
C ASP A 116 -2.83 8.74 -2.53
N CYS A 117 -3.30 9.96 -2.82
CA CYS A 117 -4.54 10.47 -2.24
C CYS A 117 -5.82 9.79 -2.77
N LEU A 118 -5.78 9.20 -3.98
CA LEU A 118 -7.00 8.73 -4.64
C LEU A 118 -7.84 7.73 -3.83
N PRO A 119 -7.26 6.70 -3.18
CA PRO A 119 -8.05 5.78 -2.36
C PRO A 119 -8.76 6.44 -1.18
N HIS A 120 -8.27 7.57 -0.69
CA HIS A 120 -8.84 8.31 0.45
C HIS A 120 -9.96 9.30 0.06
N MET A 121 -10.23 9.48 -1.23
CA MET A 121 -11.21 10.47 -1.65
C MET A 121 -12.65 10.07 -1.30
N GLY A 122 -12.93 8.77 -1.13
CA GLY A 122 -14.23 8.29 -0.69
C GLY A 122 -14.57 8.76 0.73
N GLU A 123 -13.68 8.54 1.68
CA GLU A 123 -13.82 9.00 3.06
C GLU A 123 -13.97 10.52 3.12
N ARG A 124 -13.07 11.25 2.45
CA ARG A 124 -13.11 12.73 2.45
C ARG A 124 -14.40 13.29 1.86
N ALA A 125 -14.88 12.73 0.75
CA ALA A 125 -16.15 13.16 0.15
C ALA A 125 -17.35 12.84 1.07
N TYR A 126 -17.33 11.68 1.72
CA TYR A 126 -18.34 11.31 2.68
C TYR A 126 -18.38 12.25 3.90
N GLU A 127 -17.22 12.56 4.46
CA GLU A 127 -17.10 13.51 5.58
C GLU A 127 -17.57 14.91 5.19
N GLU A 128 -17.20 15.39 4.02
CA GLU A 128 -17.65 16.71 3.54
C GLU A 128 -19.17 16.78 3.35
N LEU A 129 -19.78 15.70 2.86
CA LEU A 129 -21.23 15.63 2.62
C LEU A 129 -22.07 15.42 3.89
N THR A 130 -21.54 14.73 4.88
CA THR A 130 -22.33 14.27 6.04
C THR A 130 -21.87 14.82 7.37
N GLY A 131 -20.64 15.33 7.46
CA GLY A 131 -20.00 15.69 8.72
C GLY A 131 -19.64 14.49 9.60
N ARG A 132 -19.64 13.25 9.07
CA ARG A 132 -19.42 11.99 9.78
C ARG A 132 -18.30 11.20 9.14
N SER A 133 -17.57 10.43 9.95
CA SER A 133 -16.58 9.49 9.42
C SER A 133 -17.25 8.23 8.85
N THR A 134 -16.67 7.64 7.80
CA THR A 134 -17.11 6.34 7.26
C THR A 134 -17.05 5.22 8.29
N TYR A 135 -16.19 5.33 9.31
CA TYR A 135 -16.11 4.39 10.43
C TYR A 135 -17.34 4.33 11.30
N GLU A 136 -18.08 5.44 11.44
CA GLU A 136 -19.30 5.48 12.24
C GLU A 136 -20.43 4.64 11.64
N ASP A 137 -20.42 4.50 10.32
CA ASP A 137 -21.42 3.75 9.56
C ASP A 137 -20.87 2.40 9.03
N PHE A 138 -19.74 1.94 9.57
CA PHE A 138 -19.09 0.71 9.13
C PHE A 138 -19.93 -0.53 9.44
N ASP A 139 -20.27 -1.32 8.39
CA ASP A 139 -20.93 -2.62 8.53
C ASP A 139 -19.93 -3.76 8.26
N PRO A 140 -19.48 -4.48 9.31
CA PRO A 140 -18.53 -5.57 9.16
C PRO A 140 -19.04 -6.74 8.31
N ALA A 141 -20.37 -6.94 8.22
CA ALA A 141 -20.94 -8.03 7.45
C ALA A 141 -20.92 -7.71 5.95
N GLN A 142 -21.34 -6.51 5.59
CA GLN A 142 -21.26 -6.00 4.21
C GLN A 142 -19.80 -5.96 3.72
N TYR A 143 -18.89 -5.46 4.56
CA TYR A 143 -17.47 -5.38 4.22
C TYR A 143 -16.85 -6.76 3.97
N ARG A 144 -17.16 -7.76 4.81
CA ARG A 144 -16.70 -9.14 4.58
C ARG A 144 -17.27 -9.72 3.28
N ALA A 145 -18.55 -9.49 3.00
CA ALA A 145 -19.19 -9.96 1.77
C ALA A 145 -18.53 -9.33 0.53
N LEU A 146 -18.24 -8.02 0.57
CA LEU A 146 -17.52 -7.31 -0.47
C LEU A 146 -16.12 -7.91 -0.69
N LYS A 147 -15.34 -8.13 0.35
CA LYS A 147 -14.01 -8.75 0.22
C LYS A 147 -14.06 -10.13 -0.41
N GLU A 148 -15.01 -10.97 0.00
CA GLU A 148 -15.16 -12.31 -0.58
C GLU A 148 -15.60 -12.26 -2.05
N GLU A 149 -16.37 -11.26 -2.44
CA GLU A 149 -16.72 -11.03 -3.85
C GLU A 149 -15.50 -10.60 -4.68
N LEU A 150 -14.76 -9.59 -4.21
CA LEU A 150 -13.58 -9.07 -4.90
C LEU A 150 -12.47 -10.10 -5.04
N LYS A 151 -12.30 -10.93 -4.03
CA LYS A 151 -11.31 -12.01 -3.99
C LYS A 151 -11.49 -13.02 -5.13
N LYS A 152 -12.70 -13.20 -5.63
CA LYS A 152 -12.98 -14.14 -6.75
C LYS A 152 -12.32 -13.72 -8.08
N ASP A 153 -12.06 -12.43 -8.25
CA ASP A 153 -11.42 -11.89 -9.45
C ASP A 153 -9.90 -11.83 -9.35
N ILE A 154 -9.35 -12.10 -8.16
CA ILE A 154 -7.92 -11.99 -7.90
C ILE A 154 -7.26 -13.35 -8.08
N VAL A 155 -6.22 -13.37 -8.89
CA VAL A 155 -5.32 -14.51 -8.99
C VAL A 155 -4.08 -14.20 -8.17
N TYR A 156 -3.94 -14.89 -7.05
CA TYR A 156 -2.72 -14.80 -6.24
C TYR A 156 -1.64 -15.70 -6.82
N GLY A 157 -0.44 -15.18 -6.89
CA GLY A 157 0.74 -15.98 -7.25
C GLY A 157 1.22 -16.87 -6.12
N GLU A 158 2.33 -17.55 -6.37
CA GLU A 158 3.05 -18.28 -5.34
C GLU A 158 3.62 -17.29 -4.31
N GLY A 159 3.32 -17.52 -3.03
CA GLY A 159 3.76 -16.65 -1.96
C GLY A 159 5.17 -16.99 -1.49
N ILE A 160 5.79 -16.05 -0.76
CA ILE A 160 7.00 -16.31 0.00
C ILE A 160 6.63 -16.62 1.46
N GLY A 161 7.27 -17.66 2.04
CA GLY A 161 7.04 -18.05 3.44
C GLY A 161 7.75 -17.09 4.40
N TYR A 162 7.08 -16.71 5.50
CA TYR A 162 7.70 -15.91 6.56
C TYR A 162 8.10 -16.81 7.74
N PRO A 163 9.25 -16.61 8.35
CA PRO A 163 10.34 -15.67 8.02
C PRO A 163 11.21 -16.15 6.85
N TYR A 164 11.68 -15.23 6.05
CA TYR A 164 12.52 -15.48 4.86
C TYR A 164 13.87 -14.75 4.94
N THR A 165 14.80 -15.18 4.10
CA THR A 165 16.14 -14.60 3.97
C THR A 165 16.22 -13.66 2.76
N TRP A 166 17.28 -12.84 2.70
CA TRP A 166 17.54 -12.03 1.51
C TRP A 166 17.89 -12.86 0.28
N SER A 167 18.42 -14.08 0.46
CA SER A 167 18.61 -15.03 -0.65
C SER A 167 17.28 -15.47 -1.25
N GLU A 168 16.29 -15.77 -0.40
CA GLU A 168 14.94 -16.11 -0.85
C GLU A 168 14.25 -14.89 -1.48
N THR A 169 14.44 -13.69 -0.92
CA THR A 169 13.97 -12.44 -1.51
C THR A 169 14.52 -12.23 -2.90
N ALA A 170 15.84 -12.37 -3.10
CA ALA A 170 16.48 -12.19 -4.40
C ALA A 170 16.05 -13.24 -5.44
N ALA A 171 15.75 -14.47 -5.00
CA ALA A 171 15.20 -15.50 -5.87
C ALA A 171 13.74 -15.24 -6.24
N TYR A 172 12.98 -14.69 -5.32
CA TYR A 172 11.54 -14.40 -5.46
C TYR A 172 11.29 -13.12 -6.27
N LEU A 173 12.12 -12.08 -6.10
CA LEU A 173 11.99 -10.75 -6.70
C LEU A 173 13.24 -10.33 -7.47
N PRO A 174 13.69 -11.12 -8.47
CA PRO A 174 14.98 -10.88 -9.12
C PRO A 174 15.05 -9.54 -9.87
N LYS A 175 13.95 -9.09 -10.50
CA LYS A 175 13.92 -7.83 -11.27
C LYS A 175 13.88 -6.63 -10.34
N LEU A 176 13.05 -6.69 -9.28
CA LEU A 176 12.98 -5.62 -8.28
C LEU A 176 14.32 -5.46 -7.55
N CYS A 177 14.95 -6.56 -7.12
CA CYS A 177 16.28 -6.50 -6.52
C CYS A 177 17.30 -5.88 -7.48
N ALA A 178 17.30 -6.26 -8.76
CA ALA A 178 18.20 -5.68 -9.75
C ALA A 178 17.97 -4.17 -9.99
N LYS A 179 16.72 -3.71 -9.88
CA LYS A 179 16.35 -2.28 -10.09
C LYS A 179 16.65 -1.41 -8.87
N TYR A 180 16.36 -1.89 -7.67
CA TYR A 180 16.35 -1.06 -6.47
C TYR A 180 17.51 -1.29 -5.51
N MET A 181 18.23 -2.42 -5.62
CA MET A 181 19.33 -2.77 -4.72
C MET A 181 20.68 -2.75 -5.46
N GLU A 182 21.67 -2.11 -4.86
CA GLU A 182 23.03 -2.21 -5.38
C GLU A 182 23.60 -3.62 -5.14
N ALA A 183 24.39 -4.13 -6.09
CA ALA A 183 24.94 -5.50 -6.03
C ALA A 183 25.73 -5.76 -4.74
N ASN A 184 26.49 -4.77 -4.26
CA ASN A 184 27.26 -4.87 -3.02
C ASN A 184 26.35 -4.94 -1.78
N ASP A 185 25.25 -4.20 -1.76
CA ASP A 185 24.30 -4.23 -0.65
C ASP A 185 23.55 -5.55 -0.61
N LEU A 186 23.09 -6.02 -1.75
CA LEU A 186 22.42 -7.32 -1.84
C LEU A 186 23.37 -8.46 -1.44
N ALA A 187 24.63 -8.45 -1.92
CA ALA A 187 25.63 -9.45 -1.56
C ALA A 187 25.91 -9.47 -0.04
N ARG A 188 25.91 -8.32 0.61
CA ARG A 188 26.09 -8.20 2.07
C ARG A 188 24.89 -8.76 2.84
N LEU A 189 23.68 -8.59 2.34
CA LEU A 189 22.44 -9.05 2.95
C LEU A 189 22.14 -10.53 2.71
N ILE A 190 22.69 -11.13 1.65
CA ILE A 190 22.45 -12.53 1.30
C ILE A 190 22.75 -13.44 2.48
N GLY A 191 21.83 -14.34 2.79
CA GLY A 191 21.91 -15.25 3.92
C GLY A 191 21.42 -14.66 5.26
N GLN A 192 21.25 -13.34 5.37
CA GLN A 192 20.63 -12.74 6.53
C GLN A 192 19.11 -12.92 6.49
N ARG A 193 18.49 -12.98 7.66
CA ARG A 193 17.02 -12.99 7.77
C ARG A 193 16.49 -11.62 7.36
N ASN A 194 15.53 -11.63 6.45
CA ASN A 194 14.73 -10.44 6.16
C ASN A 194 13.60 -10.37 7.18
N ASP A 195 13.75 -9.49 8.16
CA ASP A 195 12.74 -9.22 9.18
C ASP A 195 11.98 -7.95 8.75
N THR A 196 10.88 -8.13 8.03
CA THR A 196 10.10 -7.02 7.48
C THR A 196 9.44 -6.14 8.54
N TRP A 197 9.28 -6.66 9.76
CA TRP A 197 8.74 -5.88 10.87
C TRP A 197 9.75 -4.92 11.49
N ASN A 198 11.03 -5.30 11.46
CA ASN A 198 12.08 -4.51 12.07
C ASN A 198 13.16 -4.11 11.11
N VAL A 199 12.89 -4.11 9.79
CA VAL A 199 13.73 -3.73 8.86
C VAL A 199 14.83 -3.80 8.68
N THR A 200 15.68 -4.52 8.15
CA THR A 200 16.47 -3.61 7.92
C THR A 200 17.85 -3.83 7.52
N SER A 201 18.38 -2.93 6.79
CA SER A 201 19.81 -2.86 6.52
C SER A 201 20.59 -2.84 7.85
N PRO A 202 21.76 -3.48 7.89
CA PRO A 202 22.63 -3.42 9.08
C PRO A 202 22.92 -2.00 9.57
N GLU A 203 22.90 -1.00 8.66
CA GLU A 203 23.08 0.40 9.02
C GLU A 203 21.93 0.93 9.87
N ILE A 204 20.69 0.59 9.54
CA ILE A 204 19.53 1.03 10.33
C ILE A 204 19.49 0.32 11.68
N GLN A 205 19.85 -0.97 11.72
CA GLN A 205 20.01 -1.66 13.00
C GLN A 205 21.08 -1.02 13.86
N ALA A 206 22.25 -0.68 13.29
CA ALA A 206 23.32 0.01 14.00
C ALA A 206 22.89 1.41 14.46
N ALA A 207 22.18 2.17 13.61
CA ALA A 207 21.66 3.49 13.97
C ALA A 207 20.62 3.41 15.10
N ARG A 208 19.70 2.43 15.08
CA ARG A 208 18.75 2.17 16.16
C ARG A 208 19.44 1.77 17.46
N ALA A 209 20.43 0.88 17.41
CA ALA A 209 21.22 0.48 18.59
C ALA A 209 21.96 1.67 19.20
N THR A 210 22.51 2.56 18.38
CA THR A 210 23.17 3.80 18.82
C THR A 210 22.17 4.76 19.47
N ALA A 211 21.01 4.94 18.87
CA ALA A 211 19.94 5.80 19.41
C ALA A 211 19.41 5.27 20.77
N GLN A 212 19.26 3.95 20.91
CA GLN A 212 18.85 3.32 22.17
C GLN A 212 19.90 3.51 23.28
N LYS A 213 21.18 3.33 22.94
CA LYS A 213 22.29 3.60 23.90
C LYS A 213 22.29 5.06 24.35
N SER A 214 22.10 6.00 23.43
CA SER A 214 22.04 7.43 23.73
C SER A 214 20.85 7.78 24.64
N LYS A 215 19.68 7.17 24.44
CA LYS A 215 18.50 7.33 25.30
C LYS A 215 18.76 6.77 26.71
N LYS A 216 19.42 5.61 26.82
CA LYS A 216 19.76 5.00 28.12
C LYS A 216 20.72 5.87 28.91
N VAL A 217 21.79 6.37 28.28
CA VAL A 217 22.75 7.29 28.90
C VAL A 217 22.09 8.61 29.34
N LYS A 218 21.17 9.17 28.57
CA LYS A 218 20.40 10.36 28.96
C LYS A 218 19.51 10.11 30.18
N LYS A 219 18.86 8.93 30.26
CA LYS A 219 18.03 8.56 31.41
C LYS A 219 18.85 8.38 32.65
N GLU A 220 20.00 7.70 32.61
CA GLU A 220 20.91 7.50 33.72
C GLU A 220 21.52 8.83 34.23
N ARG A 221 21.72 9.83 33.37
CA ARG A 221 22.18 11.17 33.74
C ARG A 221 21.05 12.06 34.29
N GLY A 222 19.79 11.77 33.99
CA GLY A 222 18.62 12.50 34.48
C GLY A 222 18.17 12.09 35.89
N ASP A 223 18.56 10.89 36.34
CA ASP A 223 18.23 10.37 37.67
C ASP A 223 19.24 10.79 38.76
N VAL A 224 20.22 11.65 38.41
CA VAL A 224 21.21 12.23 39.35
C VAL A 224 20.92 13.73 39.54
N ARG A 225 19.72 14.04 40.04
CA ARG A 225 19.38 15.37 40.61
C ARG A 225 18.42 15.21 41.75
#